data_0df347127f96fd27320a25e8a70c27af
#
_entry.id   0df347127f96fd27320a25e8a70c27af
#
_cell.length_a   1.000
_cell.length_b   1.000
_cell.length_c   1.000
_cell.angle_alpha   90.00
_cell.angle_beta   90.00
_cell.angle_gamma   90.00
#
_symmetry.space_group_name_H-M   'P 1'
#
loop_
_entity.id
_entity.type
_entity.pdbx_description
1 polymer ?
#
loop_
_entity_poly.entity_id
_entity_poly.type
_entity_poly.pdbx_seq_one_letter_code
_entity_poly.pdbx_strand_id
1 'polypeptide(L)'
;MNILMVYPMYPDTFWSFKHALKFVSKKASFPPLGLLTVAAMLPKDWNKKLIDMNANQLIDDDILWADLVFISAMSIQSESANDVIMRCNNLNAKIVAGGPLFTSSSEYYQNVDYLVLNEAEITLPIFLKDLQEGIPKHKYTSDDWANITTTPLPLWDLVSLNNYTSMNLQYSRGCPFDCDFCDITVLYGRKPRTKTKEQVIAELDELYFTGWRGPVFFVDDNFIGNKVKLKREILPAITKWMHKRKNPFYLNTEASINLADDDMLMDQMAKAGFEAVFIGIESPNEKSLIECNKPQNANRDLIASIKKIQKFGLEVQGGFIVGFDNDHPEIFEEITNFIQQSGIVTAMVGLLNAPKGTTLEKRLQLEGRMLKDFTGNNTDFTINFIPKMDSEKLLDGYKNILKTIYSPKFFYERVMRFMKDFEPKKKKVFHLNPNYILALFRSIFKLGLIGEERIYYWKLFFWTLFRKPQLFSLAILFAIYGFHFKKISNGFC
;
A
#
# COMPACT_ATOMS: atom_id res chain seq x y z
N MET A 1 -10.73 -27.53 15.85
CA MET A 1 -9.31 -27.09 15.92
C MET A 1 -9.27 -25.62 16.29
N ASN A 2 -8.25 -25.23 17.05
CA ASN A 2 -7.95 -23.83 17.39
C ASN A 2 -6.88 -23.29 16.43
N ILE A 3 -7.18 -22.23 15.74
CA ILE A 3 -6.31 -21.62 14.73
C ILE A 3 -5.91 -20.23 15.18
N LEU A 4 -4.62 -20.05 15.40
CA LEU A 4 -4.03 -18.72 15.57
C LEU A 4 -3.55 -18.21 14.21
N MET A 5 -3.99 -17.02 13.83
CA MET A 5 -3.54 -16.33 12.62
C MET A 5 -2.69 -15.14 13.02
N VAL A 6 -1.44 -15.09 12.58
CA VAL A 6 -0.48 -14.04 12.96
C VAL A 6 -0.09 -13.22 11.73
N TYR A 7 -0.25 -11.91 11.86
CA TYR A 7 0.26 -10.95 10.91
C TYR A 7 1.46 -10.22 11.54
N PRO A 8 2.69 -10.48 11.10
CA PRO A 8 3.90 -9.90 11.70
C PRO A 8 3.93 -8.38 11.63
N MET A 9 4.77 -7.78 12.46
CA MET A 9 4.90 -6.33 12.56
C MET A 9 5.68 -5.75 11.37
N TYR A 10 5.26 -4.58 10.89
CA TYR A 10 6.03 -3.78 9.95
C TYR A 10 7.13 -3.00 10.66
N PRO A 11 8.30 -2.82 10.03
CA PRO A 11 9.25 -1.81 10.46
C PRO A 11 8.67 -0.39 10.26
N ASP A 12 9.33 0.60 10.86
CA ASP A 12 8.97 2.00 10.66
C ASP A 12 9.35 2.43 9.24
N THR A 13 8.34 2.62 8.38
CA THR A 13 8.52 2.98 6.98
C THR A 13 7.68 4.19 6.59
N PHE A 14 7.87 4.66 5.38
CA PHE A 14 7.03 5.69 4.76
C PHE A 14 5.53 5.36 4.87
N TRP A 15 5.15 4.12 4.57
CA TRP A 15 3.76 3.66 4.56
C TRP A 15 3.22 3.19 5.92
N SER A 16 4.07 3.09 6.94
CA SER A 16 3.61 2.70 8.27
C SER A 16 2.69 3.74 8.92
N PHE A 17 2.83 5.02 8.52
CA PHE A 17 2.14 6.17 9.09
C PHE A 17 2.21 6.24 10.63
N LYS A 18 3.11 5.52 11.28
CA LYS A 18 3.20 5.36 12.74
C LYS A 18 3.16 6.68 13.51
N HIS A 19 3.83 7.72 12.99
CA HIS A 19 3.84 9.03 13.64
C HIS A 19 2.54 9.82 13.40
N ALA A 20 1.86 9.58 12.27
CA ALA A 20 0.56 10.19 11.95
C ALA A 20 -0.59 9.54 12.73
N LEU A 21 -0.56 8.21 12.91
CA LEU A 21 -1.58 7.44 13.63
C LEU A 21 -1.82 7.95 15.06
N LYS A 22 -0.78 8.47 15.71
CA LYS A 22 -0.86 9.04 17.06
C LYS A 22 -1.79 10.26 17.15
N PHE A 23 -1.99 11.00 16.06
CA PHE A 23 -2.90 12.15 16.04
C PHE A 23 -4.37 11.72 16.10
N VAL A 24 -4.71 10.57 15.51
CA VAL A 24 -6.08 10.03 15.42
C VAL A 24 -6.33 8.87 16.39
N SER A 25 -5.40 8.57 17.31
CA SER A 25 -5.50 7.46 18.28
C SER A 25 -5.76 6.09 17.63
N LYS A 26 -5.10 5.84 16.52
CA LYS A 26 -5.14 4.56 15.80
C LYS A 26 -3.81 3.82 15.97
N LYS A 27 -3.83 2.50 15.80
CA LYS A 27 -2.67 1.62 16.00
C LYS A 27 -2.01 1.23 14.68
N ALA A 28 -2.82 0.95 13.64
CA ALA A 28 -2.34 0.55 12.32
C ALA A 28 -3.12 1.26 11.20
N SER A 29 -2.53 1.29 10.01
CA SER A 29 -3.17 1.89 8.83
C SER A 29 -4.26 0.99 8.26
N PHE A 30 -3.96 -0.30 8.06
CA PHE A 30 -4.79 -1.26 7.35
C PHE A 30 -4.83 -2.60 8.08
N PRO A 31 -5.98 -3.32 8.08
CA PRO A 31 -6.07 -4.70 8.55
C PRO A 31 -5.47 -5.69 7.53
N PRO A 32 -5.08 -6.91 7.94
CA PRO A 32 -4.48 -7.93 7.08
C PRO A 32 -5.53 -8.64 6.21
N LEU A 33 -5.95 -8.02 5.10
CA LEU A 33 -7.01 -8.51 4.20
C LEU A 33 -6.77 -9.98 3.77
N GLY A 34 -5.54 -10.34 3.41
CA GLY A 34 -5.21 -11.70 2.98
C GLY A 34 -5.50 -12.75 4.05
N LEU A 35 -5.10 -12.50 5.31
CA LEU A 35 -5.40 -13.42 6.43
C LEU A 35 -6.90 -13.50 6.74
N LEU A 36 -7.62 -12.37 6.67
CA LEU A 36 -9.08 -12.35 6.86
C LEU A 36 -9.81 -13.16 5.77
N THR A 37 -9.30 -13.12 4.54
CA THR A 37 -9.81 -13.93 3.42
C THR A 37 -9.49 -15.41 3.62
N VAL A 38 -8.25 -15.75 3.99
CA VAL A 38 -7.85 -17.11 4.33
C VAL A 38 -8.69 -17.67 5.49
N ALA A 39 -8.95 -16.86 6.53
CA ALA A 39 -9.82 -17.26 7.64
C ALA A 39 -11.23 -17.66 7.19
N ALA A 40 -11.77 -16.99 6.17
CA ALA A 40 -13.08 -17.31 5.59
C ALA A 40 -13.08 -18.63 4.78
N MET A 41 -11.90 -19.07 4.31
CA MET A 41 -11.74 -20.33 3.58
C MET A 41 -11.56 -21.54 4.50
N LEU A 42 -11.20 -21.32 5.78
CA LEU A 42 -11.05 -22.40 6.75
C LEU A 42 -12.41 -22.96 7.20
N PRO A 43 -12.49 -24.24 7.63
CA PRO A 43 -13.72 -24.84 8.14
C PRO A 43 -14.41 -23.96 9.18
N LYS A 44 -15.74 -23.86 9.10
CA LYS A 44 -16.54 -22.96 9.95
C LYS A 44 -16.53 -23.36 11.42
N ASP A 45 -16.39 -24.62 11.69
CA ASP A 45 -16.34 -25.23 13.03
C ASP A 45 -14.98 -25.03 13.73
N TRP A 46 -13.96 -24.51 13.04
CA TRP A 46 -12.68 -24.19 13.66
C TRP A 46 -12.74 -22.87 14.41
N ASN A 47 -12.22 -22.84 15.62
CA ASN A 47 -12.06 -21.63 16.40
C ASN A 47 -10.89 -20.81 15.82
N LYS A 48 -11.13 -19.56 15.47
CA LYS A 48 -10.15 -18.70 14.82
C LYS A 48 -9.86 -17.48 15.69
N LYS A 49 -8.58 -17.19 15.88
CA LYS A 49 -8.09 -15.96 16.53
C LYS A 49 -7.06 -15.30 15.63
N LEU A 50 -7.17 -14.00 15.41
CA LEU A 50 -6.21 -13.24 14.61
C LEU A 50 -5.49 -12.21 15.48
N ILE A 51 -4.15 -12.24 15.43
CA ILE A 51 -3.27 -11.26 16.04
C ILE A 51 -2.54 -10.50 14.93
N ASP A 52 -2.94 -9.26 14.73
CA ASP A 52 -2.17 -8.29 13.96
C ASP A 52 -1.16 -7.61 14.90
N MET A 53 0.12 -7.93 14.77
CA MET A 53 1.18 -7.41 15.64
C MET A 53 1.43 -5.91 15.47
N ASN A 54 0.84 -5.28 14.46
CA ASN A 54 0.85 -3.82 14.29
C ASN A 54 -0.18 -3.14 15.21
N ALA A 55 -1.15 -3.89 15.69
CA ALA A 55 -2.26 -3.38 16.53
C ALA A 55 -2.30 -4.02 17.92
N ASN A 56 -1.85 -5.26 18.06
CA ASN A 56 -1.92 -6.07 19.28
C ASN A 56 -0.60 -6.78 19.55
N GLN A 57 -0.35 -7.12 20.79
CA GLN A 57 0.80 -7.92 21.16
C GLN A 57 0.48 -9.42 21.02
N LEU A 58 1.38 -10.19 20.42
CA LEU A 58 1.38 -11.65 20.45
C LEU A 58 2.02 -12.12 21.77
N ILE A 59 1.31 -12.94 22.53
CA ILE A 59 1.81 -13.57 23.76
C ILE A 59 1.94 -15.10 23.56
N ASP A 60 2.75 -15.75 24.39
CA ASP A 60 3.01 -17.20 24.26
C ASP A 60 1.74 -18.04 24.51
N ASP A 61 0.85 -17.58 25.39
CA ASP A 61 -0.43 -18.24 25.62
C ASP A 61 -1.32 -18.30 24.35
N ASP A 62 -1.19 -17.32 23.43
CA ASP A 62 -1.88 -17.35 22.14
C ASP A 62 -1.35 -18.49 21.28
N ILE A 63 -0.04 -18.70 21.28
CA ILE A 63 0.64 -19.77 20.52
C ILE A 63 0.29 -21.13 21.11
N LEU A 64 0.36 -21.26 22.43
CA LEU A 64 0.07 -22.52 23.16
C LEU A 64 -1.41 -22.94 23.05
N TRP A 65 -2.32 -21.97 22.84
CA TRP A 65 -3.74 -22.25 22.63
C TRP A 65 -4.04 -22.89 21.27
N ALA A 66 -3.16 -22.68 20.28
CA ALA A 66 -3.42 -23.05 18.90
C ALA A 66 -2.99 -24.47 18.56
N ASP A 67 -3.81 -25.20 17.83
CA ASP A 67 -3.44 -26.47 17.18
C ASP A 67 -2.56 -26.20 15.93
N LEU A 68 -2.82 -25.09 15.23
CA LEU A 68 -2.04 -24.60 14.08
C LEU A 68 -1.88 -23.07 14.15
N VAL A 69 -0.67 -22.59 13.84
CA VAL A 69 -0.38 -21.16 13.71
C VAL A 69 -0.20 -20.79 12.25
N PHE A 70 -1.13 -20.00 11.71
CA PHE A 70 -1.06 -19.48 10.34
C PHE A 70 -0.31 -18.16 10.33
N ILE A 71 0.77 -18.04 9.55
CA ILE A 71 1.56 -16.83 9.41
C ILE A 71 1.48 -16.35 7.95
N SER A 72 1.09 -15.10 7.74
CA SER A 72 1.17 -14.47 6.42
C SER A 72 1.96 -13.18 6.51
N ALA A 73 2.92 -13.01 5.61
CA ALA A 73 3.81 -11.85 5.62
C ALA A 73 4.15 -11.39 4.20
N MET A 74 4.48 -10.10 4.08
CA MET A 74 5.18 -9.50 2.94
C MET A 74 6.69 -9.49 3.21
N SER A 75 7.52 -9.35 2.17
CA SER A 75 8.99 -9.34 2.28
C SER A 75 9.49 -8.36 3.33
N ILE A 76 8.88 -7.19 3.45
CA ILE A 76 9.22 -6.16 4.44
C ILE A 76 9.01 -6.60 5.91
N GLN A 77 8.23 -7.65 6.16
CA GLN A 77 7.95 -8.20 7.48
C GLN A 77 8.85 -9.39 7.83
N SER A 78 9.86 -9.70 7.00
CA SER A 78 10.67 -10.91 7.11
C SER A 78 11.32 -11.07 8.49
N GLU A 79 11.88 -10.01 9.07
CA GLU A 79 12.49 -10.02 10.41
C GLU A 79 11.46 -10.43 11.48
N SER A 80 10.34 -9.74 11.54
CA SER A 80 9.26 -10.05 12.49
C SER A 80 8.63 -11.43 12.25
N ALA A 81 8.54 -11.86 10.99
CA ALA A 81 8.06 -13.21 10.66
C ALA A 81 9.01 -14.30 11.17
N ASN A 82 10.32 -14.09 11.04
CA ASN A 82 11.34 -15.00 11.59
C ASN A 82 11.27 -15.08 13.11
N ASP A 83 11.06 -13.95 13.80
CA ASP A 83 10.89 -13.94 15.26
C ASP A 83 9.65 -14.76 15.69
N VAL A 84 8.53 -14.61 14.97
CA VAL A 84 7.31 -15.39 15.24
C VAL A 84 7.54 -16.88 14.99
N ILE A 85 8.21 -17.25 13.90
CA ILE A 85 8.54 -18.64 13.57
C ILE A 85 9.42 -19.25 14.64
N MET A 86 10.46 -18.53 15.08
CA MET A 86 11.37 -18.97 16.14
C MET A 86 10.61 -19.20 17.47
N ARG A 87 9.70 -18.29 17.85
CA ARG A 87 8.86 -18.46 19.05
C ARG A 87 7.96 -19.69 18.95
N CYS A 88 7.29 -19.88 17.80
CA CYS A 88 6.44 -21.04 17.57
C CYS A 88 7.25 -22.35 17.67
N ASN A 89 8.43 -22.42 17.05
CA ASN A 89 9.30 -23.59 17.12
C ASN A 89 9.76 -23.89 18.56
N ASN A 90 10.11 -22.88 19.33
CA ASN A 90 10.50 -23.03 20.74
C ASN A 90 9.34 -23.55 21.62
N LEU A 91 8.11 -23.28 21.23
CA LEU A 91 6.90 -23.76 21.91
C LEU A 91 6.32 -25.05 21.29
N ASN A 92 7.01 -25.64 20.32
CA ASN A 92 6.60 -26.83 19.56
C ASN A 92 5.23 -26.68 18.89
N ALA A 93 4.86 -25.46 18.49
CA ALA A 93 3.61 -25.18 17.76
C ALA A 93 3.81 -25.45 16.27
N LYS A 94 2.83 -26.05 15.62
CA LYS A 94 2.84 -26.32 14.18
C LYS A 94 2.50 -25.06 13.38
N ILE A 95 3.30 -24.79 12.35
CA ILE A 95 3.26 -23.56 11.57
C ILE A 95 2.78 -23.83 10.15
N VAL A 96 1.79 -23.04 9.69
CA VAL A 96 1.36 -22.94 8.29
C VAL A 96 1.71 -21.54 7.79
N ALA A 97 2.64 -21.42 6.84
CA ALA A 97 3.06 -20.14 6.33
C ALA A 97 2.68 -19.92 4.87
N GLY A 98 2.24 -18.70 4.54
CA GLY A 98 1.83 -18.30 3.20
C GLY A 98 1.93 -16.79 2.97
N GLY A 99 1.52 -16.36 1.79
CA GLY A 99 1.63 -14.96 1.37
C GLY A 99 2.93 -14.63 0.63
N PRO A 100 3.12 -13.36 0.22
CA PRO A 100 4.19 -12.97 -0.69
C PRO A 100 5.60 -13.31 -0.24
N LEU A 101 5.94 -13.11 1.05
CA LEU A 101 7.25 -13.44 1.59
C LEU A 101 7.61 -14.91 1.35
N PHE A 102 6.73 -15.80 1.77
CA PHE A 102 6.99 -17.25 1.69
C PHE A 102 6.92 -17.76 0.25
N THR A 103 6.08 -17.16 -0.59
CA THR A 103 6.00 -17.48 -2.02
C THR A 103 7.29 -17.12 -2.75
N SER A 104 7.85 -15.94 -2.48
CA SER A 104 9.06 -15.47 -3.17
C SER A 104 10.36 -16.09 -2.64
N SER A 105 10.36 -16.58 -1.38
CA SER A 105 11.59 -16.96 -0.68
C SER A 105 11.45 -18.26 0.12
N SER A 106 10.62 -19.20 -0.39
CA SER A 106 10.27 -20.45 0.32
C SER A 106 11.46 -21.31 0.73
N GLU A 107 12.58 -21.23 0.02
CA GLU A 107 13.81 -21.97 0.30
C GLU A 107 14.46 -21.60 1.64
N TYR A 108 14.19 -20.43 2.19
CA TYR A 108 14.72 -19.99 3.49
C TYR A 108 13.85 -20.44 4.69
N TYR A 109 12.67 -21.02 4.43
CA TYR A 109 11.68 -21.35 5.46
C TYR A 109 11.48 -22.86 5.64
N GLN A 110 12.58 -23.63 5.63
CA GLN A 110 12.55 -25.10 5.84
C GLN A 110 12.19 -25.50 7.28
N ASN A 111 12.22 -24.56 8.22
CA ASN A 111 11.85 -24.73 9.62
C ASN A 111 10.36 -24.46 9.90
N VAL A 112 9.55 -24.32 8.86
CA VAL A 112 8.08 -24.20 8.91
C VAL A 112 7.49 -25.56 8.57
N ASP A 113 6.45 -26.03 9.29
CA ASP A 113 5.86 -27.35 9.02
C ASP A 113 5.18 -27.42 7.65
N TYR A 114 4.42 -26.38 7.29
CA TYR A 114 3.65 -26.36 6.06
C TYR A 114 3.76 -25.01 5.34
N LEU A 115 4.15 -25.04 4.08
CA LEU A 115 4.21 -23.89 3.19
C LEU A 115 3.02 -23.96 2.21
N VAL A 116 2.08 -23.01 2.35
CA VAL A 116 0.91 -22.86 1.45
C VAL A 116 1.12 -21.61 0.62
N LEU A 117 1.70 -21.78 -0.56
CA LEU A 117 2.25 -20.73 -1.39
C LEU A 117 1.29 -20.29 -2.50
N ASN A 118 1.64 -19.20 -3.18
CA ASN A 118 0.85 -18.57 -4.25
C ASN A 118 -0.55 -18.15 -3.77
N GLU A 119 -1.56 -18.32 -4.60
CA GLU A 119 -2.93 -17.90 -4.27
C GLU A 119 -3.66 -18.97 -3.46
N ALA A 120 -4.08 -18.61 -2.27
CA ALA A 120 -4.70 -19.54 -1.30
C ALA A 120 -5.96 -20.21 -1.85
N GLU A 121 -6.68 -19.59 -2.77
CA GLU A 121 -7.87 -20.16 -3.41
C GLU A 121 -7.58 -21.48 -4.11
N ILE A 122 -6.32 -21.72 -4.54
CA ILE A 122 -5.90 -22.97 -5.19
C ILE A 122 -5.24 -23.92 -4.19
N THR A 123 -4.26 -23.41 -3.43
CA THR A 123 -3.35 -24.25 -2.65
C THR A 123 -3.89 -24.64 -1.28
N LEU A 124 -4.68 -23.76 -0.64
CA LEU A 124 -5.23 -24.03 0.69
C LEU A 124 -6.25 -25.18 0.72
N PRO A 125 -7.20 -25.32 -0.24
CA PRO A 125 -8.11 -26.47 -0.26
C PRO A 125 -7.38 -27.82 -0.35
N ILE A 126 -6.27 -27.89 -1.09
CA ILE A 126 -5.46 -29.10 -1.22
C ILE A 126 -4.79 -29.44 0.11
N PHE A 127 -4.18 -28.43 0.75
CA PHE A 127 -3.60 -28.58 2.09
C PHE A 127 -4.62 -29.05 3.12
N LEU A 128 -5.80 -28.43 3.16
CA LEU A 128 -6.85 -28.78 4.12
C LEU A 128 -7.36 -30.23 3.94
N LYS A 129 -7.47 -30.68 2.69
CA LYS A 129 -7.82 -32.05 2.39
C LYS A 129 -6.76 -33.03 2.89
N ASP A 130 -5.50 -32.82 2.52
CA ASP A 130 -4.38 -33.69 2.95
C ASP A 130 -4.21 -33.66 4.48
N LEU A 131 -4.44 -32.52 5.13
CA LEU A 131 -4.45 -32.39 6.59
C LEU A 131 -5.54 -33.26 7.24
N GLN A 132 -6.75 -33.23 6.67
CA GLN A 132 -7.89 -34.04 7.16
C GLN A 132 -7.65 -35.55 6.96
N GLU A 133 -6.97 -35.91 5.87
CA GLU A 133 -6.60 -37.32 5.58
C GLU A 133 -5.37 -37.79 6.39
N GLY A 134 -4.71 -36.88 7.15
CA GLY A 134 -3.54 -37.17 7.96
C GLY A 134 -2.23 -37.34 7.18
N ILE A 135 -2.18 -36.88 5.94
CA ILE A 135 -1.03 -36.98 5.02
C ILE A 135 -0.54 -35.63 4.49
N PRO A 136 -0.50 -34.56 5.31
CA PRO A 136 -0.09 -33.25 4.83
C PRO A 136 1.37 -33.23 4.35
N LYS A 137 1.60 -32.56 3.22
CA LYS A 137 2.94 -32.31 2.64
C LYS A 137 3.52 -31.05 3.21
N HIS A 138 4.86 -30.95 3.18
CA HIS A 138 5.56 -29.74 3.63
C HIS A 138 5.24 -28.53 2.75
N LYS A 139 5.05 -28.69 1.42
CA LYS A 139 4.89 -27.59 0.47
C LYS A 139 3.72 -27.82 -0.48
N TYR A 140 2.88 -26.79 -0.62
CA TYR A 140 1.78 -26.68 -1.57
C TYR A 140 2.02 -25.44 -2.45
N THR A 141 2.08 -25.62 -3.75
CA THR A 141 2.32 -24.56 -4.74
C THR A 141 1.54 -24.83 -6.02
N SER A 142 1.30 -23.81 -6.82
CA SER A 142 0.64 -23.91 -8.11
C SER A 142 1.20 -22.87 -9.06
N ASP A 143 1.34 -23.25 -10.33
CA ASP A 143 1.67 -22.33 -11.42
C ASP A 143 0.41 -21.69 -12.04
N ASP A 144 -0.77 -22.15 -11.64
CA ASP A 144 -2.05 -21.63 -12.10
C ASP A 144 -2.46 -20.38 -11.31
N TRP A 145 -3.25 -19.53 -11.95
CA TRP A 145 -3.83 -18.33 -11.36
C TRP A 145 -5.27 -18.56 -10.91
N ALA A 146 -5.59 -18.18 -9.68
CA ALA A 146 -6.91 -18.39 -9.11
C ALA A 146 -8.02 -17.65 -9.86
N ASN A 147 -9.19 -18.28 -9.93
CA ASN A 147 -10.41 -17.60 -10.31
C ASN A 147 -10.94 -16.78 -9.11
N ILE A 148 -10.64 -15.49 -9.07
CA ILE A 148 -11.00 -14.63 -7.93
C ILE A 148 -12.52 -14.37 -7.80
N THR A 149 -13.34 -14.85 -8.75
CA THR A 149 -14.80 -14.81 -8.59
C THR A 149 -15.32 -15.81 -7.55
N THR A 150 -14.46 -16.69 -7.04
CA THR A 150 -14.78 -17.64 -5.95
C THR A 150 -14.20 -17.20 -4.59
N THR A 151 -13.44 -16.12 -4.54
CA THR A 151 -12.87 -15.59 -3.28
C THR A 151 -13.99 -15.22 -2.31
N PRO A 152 -13.99 -15.74 -1.06
CA PRO A 152 -15.02 -15.45 -0.08
C PRO A 152 -14.91 -14.03 0.48
N LEU A 153 -15.95 -13.57 1.17
CA LEU A 153 -15.93 -12.35 1.96
C LEU A 153 -14.95 -12.49 3.13
N PRO A 154 -14.10 -11.50 3.40
CA PRO A 154 -13.17 -11.54 4.53
C PRO A 154 -13.91 -11.59 5.88
N LEU A 155 -13.38 -12.32 6.86
CA LEU A 155 -13.94 -12.40 8.22
C LEU A 155 -13.53 -11.16 9.06
N TRP A 156 -14.24 -10.08 8.92
CA TRP A 156 -13.96 -8.82 9.61
C TRP A 156 -14.11 -8.88 11.14
N ASP A 157 -14.89 -9.82 11.66
CA ASP A 157 -15.11 -10.00 13.10
C ASP A 157 -13.84 -10.44 13.86
N LEU A 158 -12.81 -10.90 13.15
CA LEU A 158 -11.54 -11.27 13.76
C LEU A 158 -10.66 -10.07 14.13
N VAL A 159 -11.03 -8.86 13.72
CA VAL A 159 -10.25 -7.63 13.99
C VAL A 159 -11.12 -6.54 14.60
N SER A 160 -10.52 -5.75 15.49
CA SER A 160 -11.16 -4.53 16.00
C SER A 160 -10.98 -3.38 15.02
N LEU A 161 -12.04 -2.99 14.30
CA LEU A 161 -12.01 -1.91 13.32
C LEU A 161 -11.51 -0.57 13.91
N ASN A 162 -11.67 -0.37 15.20
CA ASN A 162 -11.21 0.84 15.89
C ASN A 162 -9.69 0.98 15.90
N ASN A 163 -8.95 -0.08 15.68
CA ASN A 163 -7.49 -0.03 15.61
C ASN A 163 -6.97 0.61 14.31
N TYR A 164 -7.76 0.63 13.24
CA TYR A 164 -7.32 0.98 11.90
C TYR A 164 -7.82 2.34 11.43
N THR A 165 -7.07 2.98 10.52
CA THR A 165 -7.48 4.24 9.88
C THR A 165 -8.25 4.02 8.60
N SER A 166 -8.04 2.90 7.91
CA SER A 166 -8.70 2.53 6.67
C SER A 166 -9.01 1.03 6.66
N MET A 167 -10.03 0.63 5.90
CA MET A 167 -10.27 -0.76 5.55
C MET A 167 -9.75 -1.06 4.14
N ASN A 168 -9.61 -2.34 3.82
CA ASN A 168 -9.14 -2.80 2.54
C ASN A 168 -10.25 -3.54 1.78
N LEU A 169 -10.22 -3.42 0.45
CA LEU A 169 -11.05 -4.18 -0.47
C LEU A 169 -10.22 -4.50 -1.71
N GLN A 170 -10.44 -5.62 -2.35
CA GLN A 170 -9.76 -5.98 -3.58
C GLN A 170 -10.76 -6.23 -4.70
N TYR A 171 -10.60 -5.53 -5.84
CA TYR A 171 -11.39 -5.77 -7.05
C TYR A 171 -10.65 -6.67 -8.03
N SER A 172 -9.33 -6.46 -8.21
CA SER A 172 -8.55 -7.22 -9.19
C SER A 172 -7.19 -7.64 -8.66
N ARG A 173 -6.57 -8.64 -9.31
CA ARG A 173 -5.18 -9.08 -9.13
C ARG A 173 -4.49 -9.14 -10.47
N GLY A 174 -3.21 -8.77 -10.47
CA GLY A 174 -2.33 -8.75 -11.65
C GLY A 174 -2.38 -7.43 -12.39
N CYS A 175 -1.32 -7.19 -13.16
CA CYS A 175 -1.11 -5.92 -13.87
C CYS A 175 -0.80 -6.19 -15.36
N PRO A 176 -1.39 -5.43 -16.31
CA PRO A 176 -1.15 -5.66 -17.73
C PRO A 176 0.23 -5.19 -18.20
N PHE A 177 0.93 -4.43 -17.38
CA PHE A 177 2.28 -3.94 -17.65
C PHE A 177 3.34 -4.93 -17.17
N ASP A 178 4.56 -4.79 -17.68
CA ASP A 178 5.68 -5.69 -17.42
C ASP A 178 6.94 -4.89 -17.07
N CYS A 179 6.82 -4.06 -16.04
CA CYS A 179 7.96 -3.27 -15.56
C CYS A 179 9.03 -4.19 -14.98
N ASP A 180 10.28 -4.04 -15.41
CA ASP A 180 11.38 -4.97 -15.15
C ASP A 180 11.70 -5.18 -13.65
N PHE A 181 11.42 -4.19 -12.82
CA PHE A 181 11.67 -4.20 -11.37
C PHE A 181 10.46 -4.69 -10.54
N CYS A 182 9.29 -4.93 -11.16
CA CYS A 182 8.04 -5.16 -10.44
C CYS A 182 7.79 -6.66 -10.24
N ASP A 183 7.61 -7.08 -9.00
CA ASP A 183 7.32 -8.48 -8.62
C ASP A 183 5.84 -8.86 -8.77
N ILE A 184 4.95 -7.90 -9.00
CA ILE A 184 3.50 -8.15 -9.14
C ILE A 184 3.20 -9.12 -10.28
N THR A 185 3.92 -8.99 -11.40
CA THR A 185 3.72 -9.90 -12.54
C THR A 185 4.22 -11.32 -12.25
N VAL A 186 5.20 -11.45 -11.35
CA VAL A 186 5.69 -12.74 -10.84
C VAL A 186 4.68 -13.37 -9.89
N LEU A 187 4.10 -12.56 -8.97
CA LEU A 187 3.18 -13.03 -7.93
C LEU A 187 1.76 -13.28 -8.45
N TYR A 188 1.24 -12.45 -9.37
CA TYR A 188 -0.18 -12.44 -9.76
C TYR A 188 -0.42 -12.43 -11.26
N GLY A 189 0.63 -12.45 -12.09
CA GLY A 189 0.56 -12.53 -13.55
C GLY A 189 0.21 -11.21 -14.24
N ARG A 190 0.29 -11.26 -15.56
CA ARG A 190 0.11 -10.09 -16.45
C ARG A 190 -1.33 -9.85 -16.90
N LYS A 191 -2.25 -10.77 -16.62
CA LYS A 191 -3.66 -10.62 -16.99
C LYS A 191 -4.47 -10.18 -15.79
N PRO A 192 -5.02 -8.95 -15.75
CA PRO A 192 -5.89 -8.50 -14.67
C PRO A 192 -7.11 -9.42 -14.56
N ARG A 193 -7.20 -10.16 -13.46
CA ARG A 193 -8.36 -10.99 -13.10
C ARG A 193 -9.24 -10.16 -12.16
N THR A 194 -10.54 -10.14 -12.38
CA THR A 194 -11.43 -9.21 -11.71
C THR A 194 -12.59 -9.94 -11.04
N LYS A 195 -12.99 -9.48 -9.88
CA LYS A 195 -14.25 -9.85 -9.24
C LYS A 195 -15.45 -9.36 -10.06
N THR A 196 -16.62 -9.90 -9.76
CA THR A 196 -17.89 -9.40 -10.30
C THR A 196 -18.35 -8.14 -9.55
N LYS A 197 -19.29 -7.39 -10.13
CA LYS A 197 -19.88 -6.23 -9.43
C LYS A 197 -20.64 -6.64 -8.17
N GLU A 198 -21.27 -7.81 -8.20
CA GLU A 198 -22.01 -8.37 -7.06
C GLU A 198 -21.06 -8.64 -5.87
N GLN A 199 -19.88 -9.20 -6.14
CA GLN A 199 -18.86 -9.44 -5.09
C GLN A 199 -18.34 -8.11 -4.51
N VAL A 200 -17.99 -7.14 -5.36
CA VAL A 200 -17.53 -5.82 -4.89
C VAL A 200 -18.59 -5.14 -4.02
N ILE A 201 -19.86 -5.21 -4.43
CA ILE A 201 -20.95 -4.63 -3.64
C ILE A 201 -21.17 -5.41 -2.34
N ALA A 202 -21.04 -6.75 -2.34
CA ALA A 202 -21.14 -7.54 -1.12
C ALA A 202 -20.02 -7.21 -0.11
N GLU A 203 -18.77 -7.01 -0.57
CA GLU A 203 -17.67 -6.60 0.29
C GLU A 203 -17.88 -5.17 0.86
N LEU A 204 -18.41 -4.24 0.06
CA LEU A 204 -18.78 -2.90 0.55
C LEU A 204 -19.94 -2.97 1.55
N ASP A 205 -20.94 -3.84 1.32
CA ASP A 205 -22.06 -4.06 2.25
C ASP A 205 -21.56 -4.63 3.57
N GLU A 206 -20.66 -5.61 3.53
CA GLU A 206 -20.07 -6.20 4.73
C GLU A 206 -19.38 -5.14 5.58
N LEU A 207 -18.48 -4.35 5.01
CA LEU A 207 -17.85 -3.24 5.70
C LEU A 207 -18.84 -2.21 6.23
N TYR A 208 -19.92 -1.95 5.49
CA TYR A 208 -20.96 -1.03 5.94
C TYR A 208 -21.72 -1.58 7.16
N PHE A 209 -22.05 -2.87 7.17
CA PHE A 209 -22.82 -3.50 8.25
C PHE A 209 -21.99 -3.76 9.51
N THR A 210 -20.65 -3.92 9.38
CA THR A 210 -19.75 -3.91 10.56
C THR A 210 -19.65 -2.54 11.21
N GLY A 211 -20.32 -1.52 10.68
CA GLY A 211 -20.33 -0.15 11.21
C GLY A 211 -19.20 0.76 10.70
N TRP A 212 -18.36 0.28 9.77
CA TRP A 212 -17.30 1.13 9.22
C TRP A 212 -17.87 2.36 8.50
N ARG A 213 -17.26 3.51 8.74
CA ARG A 213 -17.54 4.78 8.05
C ARG A 213 -16.22 5.54 7.94
N GLY A 214 -15.61 5.51 6.75
CA GLY A 214 -14.29 6.12 6.58
C GLY A 214 -13.58 5.67 5.30
N PRO A 215 -12.24 5.81 5.24
CA PRO A 215 -11.46 5.41 4.09
C PRO A 215 -11.54 3.91 3.80
N VAL A 216 -11.58 3.56 2.51
CA VAL A 216 -11.46 2.19 2.01
C VAL A 216 -10.46 2.19 0.87
N PHE A 217 -9.40 1.40 1.02
CA PHE A 217 -8.36 1.24 0.03
C PHE A 217 -8.63 -0.01 -0.82
N PHE A 218 -8.81 0.19 -2.14
CA PHE A 218 -8.81 -0.90 -3.09
C PHE A 218 -7.36 -1.29 -3.36
N VAL A 219 -6.95 -2.43 -2.80
CA VAL A 219 -5.57 -2.93 -2.79
C VAL A 219 -5.19 -3.61 -4.12
N ASP A 220 -5.64 -3.06 -5.22
CA ASP A 220 -5.39 -3.57 -6.56
C ASP A 220 -4.01 -3.10 -7.04
N ASP A 221 -3.22 -3.97 -7.63
CA ASP A 221 -1.91 -3.63 -8.20
C ASP A 221 -2.00 -2.59 -9.35
N ASN A 222 -3.12 -2.60 -10.05
CA ASN A 222 -3.52 -1.58 -11.01
C ASN A 222 -5.04 -1.65 -11.22
N PHE A 223 -5.78 -0.86 -10.45
CA PHE A 223 -7.24 -0.84 -10.46
C PHE A 223 -7.83 -0.66 -11.86
N ILE A 224 -7.17 0.15 -12.70
CA ILE A 224 -7.64 0.44 -14.05
C ILE A 224 -7.17 -0.59 -15.11
N GLY A 225 -6.64 -1.72 -14.69
CA GLY A 225 -6.16 -2.77 -15.59
C GLY A 225 -7.20 -3.27 -16.59
N ASN A 226 -8.50 -3.23 -16.23
CA ASN A 226 -9.62 -3.51 -17.12
C ASN A 226 -10.60 -2.32 -17.19
N LYS A 227 -10.21 -1.27 -17.94
CA LYS A 227 -11.00 -0.02 -18.08
C LYS A 227 -12.41 -0.25 -18.61
N VAL A 228 -12.61 -1.24 -19.48
CA VAL A 228 -13.94 -1.52 -20.10
C VAL A 228 -14.90 -2.01 -19.03
N LYS A 229 -14.53 -3.02 -18.25
CA LYS A 229 -15.37 -3.58 -17.18
C LYS A 229 -15.62 -2.56 -16.08
N LEU A 230 -14.59 -1.78 -15.70
CA LEU A 230 -14.72 -0.70 -14.71
C LEU A 230 -15.81 0.30 -15.13
N LYS A 231 -15.72 0.84 -16.34
CA LYS A 231 -16.67 1.87 -16.82
C LYS A 231 -18.08 1.35 -17.01
N ARG A 232 -18.24 0.10 -17.46
CA ARG A 232 -19.57 -0.46 -17.79
C ARG A 232 -20.31 -1.04 -16.60
N GLU A 233 -19.59 -1.62 -15.65
CA GLU A 233 -20.20 -2.44 -14.58
C GLU A 233 -19.85 -1.94 -13.18
N ILE A 234 -18.56 -1.82 -12.85
CA ILE A 234 -18.10 -1.67 -11.48
C ILE A 234 -18.36 -0.26 -10.94
N LEU A 235 -17.86 0.76 -11.62
CA LEU A 235 -18.00 2.16 -11.17
C LEU A 235 -19.47 2.63 -11.13
N PRO A 236 -20.34 2.29 -12.11
CA PRO A 236 -21.77 2.54 -11.99
C PRO A 236 -22.43 1.86 -10.78
N ALA A 237 -22.05 0.59 -10.48
CA ALA A 237 -22.57 -0.14 -9.33
C ALA A 237 -22.12 0.49 -8.00
N ILE A 238 -20.82 0.81 -7.86
CA ILE A 238 -20.27 1.50 -6.68
C ILE A 238 -20.96 2.86 -6.51
N THR A 239 -21.10 3.65 -7.57
CA THR A 239 -21.77 4.97 -7.52
C THR A 239 -23.19 4.86 -7.00
N LYS A 240 -23.98 3.92 -7.55
CA LYS A 240 -25.37 3.67 -7.11
C LYS A 240 -25.41 3.25 -5.63
N TRP A 241 -24.51 2.37 -5.22
CA TRP A 241 -24.41 1.89 -3.83
C TRP A 241 -24.04 3.02 -2.87
N MET A 242 -23.04 3.84 -3.22
CA MET A 242 -22.58 4.97 -2.43
C MET A 242 -23.70 6.00 -2.22
N HIS A 243 -24.44 6.35 -3.29
CA HIS A 243 -25.56 7.27 -3.19
C HIS A 243 -26.69 6.74 -2.30
N LYS A 244 -27.07 5.45 -2.47
CA LYS A 244 -28.08 4.79 -1.65
C LYS A 244 -27.75 4.86 -0.16
N ARG A 245 -26.47 4.79 0.20
CA ARG A 245 -25.98 4.79 1.58
C ARG A 245 -25.41 6.14 2.04
N LYS A 246 -25.72 7.23 1.34
CA LYS A 246 -25.29 8.61 1.69
C LYS A 246 -23.77 8.80 1.73
N ASN A 247 -23.05 8.15 0.81
CA ASN A 247 -21.59 8.21 0.66
C ASN A 247 -20.82 7.92 1.96
N PRO A 248 -20.90 6.70 2.50
CA PRO A 248 -20.30 6.36 3.79
C PRO A 248 -18.78 6.24 3.76
N PHE A 249 -18.18 6.07 2.58
CA PHE A 249 -16.76 5.77 2.40
C PHE A 249 -16.04 6.83 1.56
N TYR A 250 -14.72 6.87 1.73
CA TYR A 250 -13.76 7.59 0.90
C TYR A 250 -12.87 6.53 0.26
N LEU A 251 -12.85 6.46 -1.09
CA LEU A 251 -12.17 5.38 -1.80
C LEU A 251 -10.81 5.83 -2.31
N ASN A 252 -9.81 4.97 -2.16
CA ASN A 252 -8.47 5.15 -2.69
C ASN A 252 -8.05 3.89 -3.43
N THR A 253 -7.09 4.00 -4.37
CA THR A 253 -6.55 2.84 -5.09
C THR A 253 -5.20 3.16 -5.73
N GLU A 254 -4.60 2.17 -6.37
CA GLU A 254 -3.43 2.33 -7.23
C GLU A 254 -3.83 2.29 -8.70
N ALA A 255 -3.18 3.11 -9.51
CA ALA A 255 -3.44 3.19 -10.95
C ALA A 255 -2.18 3.58 -11.72
N SER A 256 -2.13 3.24 -13.00
CA SER A 256 -1.11 3.74 -13.92
C SER A 256 -1.45 5.12 -14.47
N ILE A 257 -0.42 5.89 -14.88
CA ILE A 257 -0.55 7.29 -15.34
C ILE A 257 -1.48 7.46 -16.56
N ASN A 258 -1.66 6.40 -17.36
CA ASN A 258 -2.61 6.41 -18.49
C ASN A 258 -4.09 6.50 -18.07
N LEU A 259 -4.37 6.64 -16.77
CA LEU A 259 -5.64 7.13 -16.25
C LEU A 259 -5.96 8.52 -16.84
N ALA A 260 -4.94 9.37 -16.99
CA ALA A 260 -5.08 10.72 -17.56
C ALA A 260 -5.61 10.74 -19.01
N ASP A 261 -5.57 9.62 -19.71
CA ASP A 261 -6.03 9.51 -21.10
C ASP A 261 -7.56 9.26 -21.23
N ASP A 262 -8.25 9.00 -20.12
CA ASP A 262 -9.65 8.59 -20.10
C ASP A 262 -10.50 9.49 -19.18
N ASP A 263 -11.00 10.59 -19.73
CA ASP A 263 -11.79 11.58 -18.99
C ASP A 263 -13.05 10.98 -18.39
N MET A 264 -13.70 10.04 -19.11
CA MET A 264 -14.89 9.35 -18.62
C MET A 264 -14.56 8.48 -17.41
N LEU A 265 -13.44 7.77 -17.45
CA LEU A 265 -13.01 6.93 -16.33
C LEU A 265 -12.70 7.75 -15.08
N MET A 266 -11.94 8.85 -15.22
CA MET A 266 -11.65 9.78 -14.12
C MET A 266 -12.93 10.38 -13.51
N ASP A 267 -13.87 10.82 -14.35
CA ASP A 267 -15.15 11.37 -13.88
C ASP A 267 -16.00 10.31 -13.16
N GLN A 268 -16.05 9.07 -13.67
CA GLN A 268 -16.76 7.98 -13.02
C GLN A 268 -16.10 7.56 -11.69
N MET A 269 -14.76 7.53 -11.60
CA MET A 269 -14.05 7.27 -10.34
C MET A 269 -14.38 8.34 -9.30
N ALA A 270 -14.31 9.61 -9.65
CA ALA A 270 -14.67 10.71 -8.75
C ALA A 270 -16.13 10.63 -8.29
N LYS A 271 -17.08 10.31 -9.20
CA LYS A 271 -18.50 10.09 -8.88
C LYS A 271 -18.71 8.87 -7.99
N ALA A 272 -17.93 7.81 -8.15
CA ALA A 272 -17.98 6.63 -7.30
C ALA A 272 -17.44 6.88 -5.87
N GLY A 273 -16.71 7.98 -5.65
CA GLY A 273 -16.18 8.37 -4.35
C GLY A 273 -14.70 8.10 -4.17
N PHE A 274 -13.97 7.85 -5.26
CA PHE A 274 -12.51 7.86 -5.22
C PHE A 274 -12.01 9.29 -5.01
N GLU A 275 -11.11 9.46 -4.04
CA GLU A 275 -10.53 10.76 -3.68
C GLU A 275 -9.02 10.80 -3.94
N ALA A 276 -8.35 9.65 -3.95
CA ALA A 276 -6.91 9.56 -4.20
C ALA A 276 -6.54 8.34 -5.06
N VAL A 277 -5.46 8.49 -5.82
CA VAL A 277 -4.83 7.43 -6.60
C VAL A 277 -3.32 7.48 -6.39
N PHE A 278 -2.72 6.32 -6.04
CA PHE A 278 -1.28 6.18 -6.07
C PHE A 278 -0.83 5.82 -7.49
N ILE A 279 0.18 6.52 -7.99
CA ILE A 279 0.71 6.34 -9.35
C ILE A 279 2.22 6.20 -9.29
N GLY A 280 2.74 5.09 -9.81
CA GLY A 280 4.16 4.94 -10.04
C GLY A 280 4.62 5.87 -11.17
N ILE A 281 5.28 6.96 -10.84
CA ILE A 281 5.91 7.89 -11.78
C ILE A 281 7.30 7.38 -12.16
N GLU A 282 8.00 6.83 -11.20
CA GLU A 282 9.35 6.28 -11.15
C GLU A 282 10.41 7.36 -11.38
N SER A 283 10.48 7.95 -12.59
CA SER A 283 11.52 8.92 -12.92
C SER A 283 10.99 9.99 -13.89
N PRO A 284 11.47 11.24 -13.82
CA PRO A 284 11.30 12.22 -14.89
C PRO A 284 12.21 11.94 -16.09
N ASN A 285 13.22 11.09 -15.95
CA ASN A 285 14.16 10.71 -17.01
C ASN A 285 13.55 9.64 -17.93
N GLU A 286 13.28 10.00 -19.17
CA GLU A 286 12.68 9.11 -20.15
C GLU A 286 13.53 7.87 -20.45
N LYS A 287 14.86 8.00 -20.45
CA LYS A 287 15.77 6.86 -20.68
C LYS A 287 15.64 5.82 -19.57
N SER A 288 15.49 6.25 -18.32
CA SER A 288 15.25 5.36 -17.17
C SER A 288 13.88 4.68 -17.26
N LEU A 289 12.85 5.37 -17.76
CA LEU A 289 11.51 4.78 -18.00
C LEU A 289 11.53 3.72 -19.10
N ILE A 290 12.29 3.94 -20.18
CA ILE A 290 12.49 2.96 -21.27
C ILE A 290 13.29 1.77 -20.75
N GLU A 291 14.36 2.02 -20.00
CA GLU A 291 15.21 0.99 -19.39
C GLU A 291 14.39 0.00 -18.56
N CYS A 292 13.48 0.50 -17.73
CA CYS A 292 12.69 -0.34 -16.84
C CYS A 292 11.38 -0.86 -17.47
N ASN A 293 11.24 -0.78 -18.79
CA ASN A 293 10.08 -1.23 -19.54
C ASN A 293 8.75 -0.62 -19.02
N LYS A 294 8.72 0.72 -18.84
CA LYS A 294 7.53 1.45 -18.42
C LYS A 294 6.98 2.37 -19.54
N PRO A 295 6.53 1.83 -20.66
CA PRO A 295 6.14 2.61 -21.85
C PRO A 295 4.94 3.53 -21.60
N GLN A 296 4.08 3.21 -20.64
CA GLN A 296 2.93 4.05 -20.28
C GLN A 296 3.31 5.41 -19.67
N ASN A 297 4.54 5.55 -19.17
CA ASN A 297 5.09 6.79 -18.63
C ASN A 297 5.98 7.53 -19.64
N ALA A 298 6.59 6.82 -20.59
CA ALA A 298 7.46 7.40 -21.62
C ALA A 298 6.67 8.20 -22.67
N ASN A 299 7.33 9.10 -23.38
CA ASN A 299 6.73 9.97 -24.42
C ASN A 299 5.50 10.73 -23.94
N ARG A 300 5.51 11.22 -22.68
CA ARG A 300 4.36 11.85 -22.05
C ARG A 300 4.78 13.06 -21.20
N ASP A 301 3.99 14.12 -21.27
CA ASP A 301 4.06 15.17 -20.26
C ASP A 301 3.42 14.65 -18.96
N LEU A 302 4.28 14.13 -18.07
CA LEU A 302 3.85 13.56 -16.79
C LEU A 302 3.23 14.61 -15.88
N ILE A 303 3.75 15.84 -15.88
CA ILE A 303 3.22 16.94 -15.04
C ILE A 303 1.81 17.32 -15.52
N ALA A 304 1.61 17.50 -16.82
CA ALA A 304 0.30 17.79 -17.38
C ALA A 304 -0.70 16.65 -17.10
N SER A 305 -0.26 15.39 -17.19
CA SER A 305 -1.08 14.22 -16.87
C SER A 305 -1.52 14.22 -15.39
N ILE A 306 -0.60 14.48 -14.46
CA ILE A 306 -0.88 14.58 -13.02
C ILE A 306 -1.87 15.73 -12.76
N LYS A 307 -1.62 16.90 -13.31
CA LYS A 307 -2.50 18.07 -13.15
C LYS A 307 -3.91 17.80 -13.70
N LYS A 308 -4.01 17.06 -14.80
CA LYS A 308 -5.29 16.65 -15.36
C LYS A 308 -6.06 15.73 -14.40
N ILE A 309 -5.43 14.73 -13.83
CA ILE A 309 -6.04 13.83 -12.82
C ILE A 309 -6.52 14.65 -11.61
N GLN A 310 -5.68 15.56 -11.11
CA GLN A 310 -6.02 16.43 -9.98
C GLN A 310 -7.23 17.34 -10.29
N LYS A 311 -7.38 17.84 -11.51
CA LYS A 311 -8.56 18.63 -11.94
C LYS A 311 -9.85 17.80 -11.95
N PHE A 312 -9.76 16.49 -12.11
CA PHE A 312 -10.91 15.60 -11.96
C PHE A 312 -11.30 15.32 -10.51
N GLY A 313 -10.57 15.90 -9.54
CA GLY A 313 -10.84 15.78 -8.11
C GLY A 313 -10.24 14.54 -7.47
N LEU A 314 -9.22 13.94 -8.09
CA LEU A 314 -8.43 12.82 -7.55
C LEU A 314 -7.06 13.35 -7.09
N GLU A 315 -6.75 13.19 -5.79
CA GLU A 315 -5.38 13.42 -5.29
C GLU A 315 -4.44 12.40 -5.94
N VAL A 316 -3.31 12.87 -6.48
CA VAL A 316 -2.25 11.97 -6.96
C VAL A 316 -1.18 11.84 -5.89
N GLN A 317 -0.97 10.62 -5.42
CA GLN A 317 0.18 10.20 -4.63
C GLN A 317 1.18 9.58 -5.58
N GLY A 318 2.48 9.86 -5.44
CA GLY A 318 3.49 9.47 -6.42
C GLY A 318 4.57 8.57 -5.85
N GLY A 319 4.90 7.50 -6.60
CA GLY A 319 6.09 6.67 -6.38
C GLY A 319 7.22 7.11 -7.32
N PHE A 320 8.43 7.26 -6.78
CA PHE A 320 9.64 7.61 -7.49
C PHE A 320 10.75 6.66 -7.12
N ILE A 321 11.64 6.38 -8.08
CA ILE A 321 12.78 5.47 -7.91
C ILE A 321 14.04 6.17 -8.43
N VAL A 322 15.14 6.03 -7.70
CA VAL A 322 16.49 6.42 -8.13
C VAL A 322 17.41 5.20 -8.15
N GLY A 323 18.40 5.21 -9.02
CA GLY A 323 19.39 4.14 -9.16
C GLY A 323 19.24 3.29 -10.42
N PHE A 324 18.47 3.77 -11.40
CA PHE A 324 18.47 3.20 -12.74
C PHE A 324 19.85 3.36 -13.41
N ASP A 325 20.19 2.44 -14.32
CA ASP A 325 21.46 2.47 -15.02
C ASP A 325 21.64 3.71 -15.91
N ASN A 326 20.53 4.34 -16.34
CA ASN A 326 20.51 5.58 -17.11
C ASN A 326 20.35 6.84 -16.26
N ASP A 327 20.36 6.73 -14.93
CA ASP A 327 20.34 7.91 -14.07
C ASP A 327 21.71 8.63 -14.10
N HIS A 328 21.69 9.94 -14.20
CA HIS A 328 22.84 10.81 -14.11
C HIS A 328 22.78 11.65 -12.82
N PRO A 329 23.88 12.30 -12.38
CA PRO A 329 23.92 12.99 -11.10
C PRO A 329 22.86 14.06 -10.90
N GLU A 330 22.37 14.68 -11.98
CA GLU A 330 21.34 15.72 -11.96
C GLU A 330 19.94 15.14 -11.66
N ILE A 331 19.74 13.81 -11.73
CA ILE A 331 18.46 13.15 -11.50
C ILE A 331 17.85 13.50 -10.13
N PHE A 332 18.69 13.70 -9.11
CA PHE A 332 18.24 14.04 -7.76
C PHE A 332 17.55 15.41 -7.71
N GLU A 333 18.09 16.38 -8.43
CA GLU A 333 17.49 17.72 -8.56
C GLU A 333 16.24 17.65 -9.45
N GLU A 334 16.28 16.90 -10.54
CA GLU A 334 15.15 16.74 -11.45
C GLU A 334 13.94 16.12 -10.75
N ILE A 335 14.12 15.05 -9.96
CA ILE A 335 13.05 14.45 -9.16
C ILE A 335 12.52 15.44 -8.12
N THR A 336 13.41 16.14 -7.41
CA THR A 336 12.99 17.15 -6.43
C THR A 336 12.14 18.25 -7.08
N ASN A 337 12.60 18.78 -8.22
CA ASN A 337 11.89 19.80 -8.98
C ASN A 337 10.56 19.28 -9.54
N PHE A 338 10.55 18.08 -10.07
CA PHE A 338 9.33 17.43 -10.57
C PHE A 338 8.27 17.27 -9.47
N ILE A 339 8.65 16.77 -8.29
CA ILE A 339 7.75 16.63 -7.14
C ILE A 339 7.18 18.00 -6.74
N GLN A 340 8.02 19.03 -6.71
CA GLN A 340 7.58 20.38 -6.35
C GLN A 340 6.64 20.98 -7.41
N GLN A 341 6.91 20.78 -8.69
CA GLN A 341 6.12 21.35 -9.79
C GLN A 341 4.78 20.63 -9.98
N SER A 342 4.76 19.31 -9.86
CA SER A 342 3.55 18.49 -9.99
C SER A 342 2.52 18.74 -8.89
N GLY A 343 2.99 19.17 -7.69
CA GLY A 343 2.15 19.33 -6.51
C GLY A 343 1.75 17.99 -5.87
N ILE A 344 2.47 16.89 -6.16
CA ILE A 344 2.30 15.62 -5.47
C ILE A 344 2.73 15.80 -4.01
N VAL A 345 1.78 15.80 -3.09
CA VAL A 345 2.04 16.01 -1.65
C VAL A 345 2.67 14.77 -1.02
N THR A 346 2.07 13.61 -1.26
CA THR A 346 2.55 12.31 -0.79
C THR A 346 3.46 11.71 -1.89
N ALA A 347 4.75 11.93 -1.77
CA ALA A 347 5.77 11.48 -2.73
C ALA A 347 6.70 10.47 -2.06
N MET A 348 6.53 9.18 -2.34
CA MET A 348 7.47 8.15 -1.93
C MET A 348 8.63 8.13 -2.91
N VAL A 349 9.84 8.27 -2.41
CA VAL A 349 11.06 8.05 -3.20
C VAL A 349 11.78 6.84 -2.62
N GLY A 350 12.14 5.88 -3.46
CA GLY A 350 12.86 4.68 -3.09
C GLY A 350 14.14 4.48 -3.91
N LEU A 351 15.02 3.64 -3.41
CA LEU A 351 16.15 3.11 -4.18
C LEU A 351 15.67 1.96 -5.07
N LEU A 352 16.20 1.87 -6.29
CA LEU A 352 15.95 0.71 -7.14
C LEU A 352 16.47 -0.55 -6.44
N ASN A 353 15.63 -1.55 -6.41
CA ASN A 353 15.97 -2.89 -5.96
C ASN A 353 15.48 -3.91 -6.99
N ALA A 354 16.09 -5.08 -7.00
CA ALA A 354 15.77 -6.18 -7.89
C ALA A 354 15.08 -7.31 -7.09
N PRO A 355 13.75 -7.31 -6.96
CA PRO A 355 13.01 -8.36 -6.29
C PRO A 355 13.17 -9.70 -7.03
N LYS A 356 13.10 -10.79 -6.28
CA LYS A 356 13.30 -12.13 -6.79
C LYS A 356 12.30 -12.51 -7.88
N GLY A 357 12.79 -13.14 -8.94
CA GLY A 357 12.00 -13.59 -10.10
C GLY A 357 11.75 -12.51 -11.15
N THR A 358 12.08 -11.24 -10.86
CA THR A 358 11.88 -10.11 -11.79
C THR A 358 12.84 -10.15 -12.99
N THR A 359 12.49 -9.46 -14.07
CA THR A 359 13.37 -9.30 -15.24
C THR A 359 14.65 -8.57 -14.86
N LEU A 360 14.56 -7.58 -13.98
CA LEU A 360 15.72 -6.84 -13.47
C LEU A 360 16.69 -7.75 -12.73
N GLU A 361 16.19 -8.60 -11.80
CA GLU A 361 17.04 -9.55 -11.09
C GLU A 361 17.80 -10.47 -12.06
N LYS A 362 17.10 -11.07 -13.02
CA LYS A 362 17.68 -11.96 -14.02
C LYS A 362 18.77 -11.27 -14.85
N ARG A 363 18.51 -10.01 -15.28
CA ARG A 363 19.51 -9.20 -15.98
C ARG A 363 20.75 -8.96 -15.13
N LEU A 364 20.56 -8.52 -13.89
CA LEU A 364 21.66 -8.21 -12.99
C LEU A 364 22.46 -9.46 -12.56
N GLN A 365 21.81 -10.62 -12.47
CA GLN A 365 22.50 -11.90 -12.25
C GLN A 365 23.43 -12.23 -13.42
N LEU A 366 22.96 -12.09 -14.67
CA LEU A 366 23.77 -12.32 -15.87
C LEU A 366 24.94 -11.33 -15.98
N GLU A 367 24.75 -10.10 -15.52
CA GLU A 367 25.79 -9.06 -15.46
C GLU A 367 26.76 -9.24 -14.26
N GLY A 368 26.53 -10.20 -13.35
CA GLY A 368 27.35 -10.42 -12.14
C GLY A 368 27.24 -9.29 -11.12
N ARG A 369 26.13 -8.55 -11.10
CA ARG A 369 25.91 -7.37 -10.27
C ARG A 369 25.04 -7.60 -9.03
N MET A 370 24.43 -8.78 -8.85
CA MET A 370 23.64 -9.08 -7.65
C MET A 370 24.54 -9.21 -6.42
N LEU A 371 24.12 -8.63 -5.28
CA LEU A 371 24.87 -8.64 -4.02
C LEU A 371 24.22 -9.53 -2.95
N LYS A 372 22.91 -9.39 -2.76
CA LYS A 372 22.13 -10.04 -1.70
C LYS A 372 20.64 -10.07 -2.07
N ASP A 373 19.85 -10.70 -1.23
CA ASP A 373 18.40 -10.70 -1.41
C ASP A 373 17.77 -9.32 -1.07
N PHE A 374 16.60 -9.10 -1.62
CA PHE A 374 15.81 -7.90 -1.40
C PHE A 374 15.12 -7.95 -0.03
N THR A 375 15.27 -6.89 0.77
CA THR A 375 14.66 -6.79 2.12
C THR A 375 13.15 -6.49 2.09
N GLY A 376 12.62 -6.07 0.95
CA GLY A 376 11.24 -5.58 0.84
C GLY A 376 11.04 -4.12 1.27
N ASN A 377 12.06 -3.47 1.83
CA ASN A 377 11.98 -2.10 2.31
C ASN A 377 12.74 -1.13 1.38
N ASN A 378 12.02 -0.45 0.51
CA ASN A 378 12.60 0.53 -0.43
C ASN A 378 13.14 1.80 0.27
N THR A 379 12.98 1.91 1.59
CA THR A 379 13.38 3.11 2.36
C THR A 379 14.41 2.81 3.43
N ASP A 380 15.03 1.62 3.43
CA ASP A 380 16.07 1.22 4.40
C ASP A 380 17.51 1.56 3.96
N PHE A 381 17.67 2.33 2.89
CA PHE A 381 18.95 2.70 2.27
C PHE A 381 19.78 1.53 1.75
N THR A 382 19.19 0.36 1.60
CA THR A 382 19.85 -0.79 1.02
C THR A 382 19.57 -0.93 -0.46
N ILE A 383 20.60 -1.39 -1.18
CA ILE A 383 20.52 -1.79 -2.57
C ILE A 383 21.00 -3.24 -2.63
N ASN A 384 20.27 -4.09 -3.34
CA ASN A 384 20.63 -5.51 -3.45
C ASN A 384 21.48 -5.85 -4.69
N PHE A 385 22.00 -4.84 -5.38
CA PHE A 385 22.87 -5.00 -6.54
C PHE A 385 23.90 -3.86 -6.62
N ILE A 386 24.90 -4.01 -7.52
CA ILE A 386 25.91 -2.97 -7.79
C ILE A 386 25.33 -1.99 -8.82
N PRO A 387 25.00 -0.73 -8.45
CA PRO A 387 24.51 0.28 -9.38
C PRO A 387 25.63 0.74 -10.35
N LYS A 388 25.27 1.30 -11.52
CA LYS A 388 26.26 1.95 -12.40
C LYS A 388 26.72 3.30 -11.86
N MET A 389 25.84 4.04 -11.21
CA MET A 389 26.23 5.22 -10.47
C MET A 389 27.04 4.83 -9.25
N ASP A 390 28.01 5.64 -8.88
CA ASP A 390 28.73 5.45 -7.61
C ASP A 390 27.77 5.32 -6.43
N SER A 391 27.95 4.28 -5.61
CA SER A 391 27.01 3.93 -4.54
C SER A 391 26.89 5.00 -3.46
N GLU A 392 27.97 5.69 -3.11
CA GLU A 392 27.95 6.77 -2.11
C GLU A 392 27.19 7.98 -2.67
N LYS A 393 27.45 8.36 -3.91
CA LYS A 393 26.72 9.44 -4.59
C LYS A 393 25.23 9.15 -4.70
N LEU A 394 24.85 7.90 -5.02
CA LEU A 394 23.47 7.48 -5.11
C LEU A 394 22.77 7.58 -3.75
N LEU A 395 23.38 7.09 -2.69
CA LEU A 395 22.83 7.14 -1.33
C LEU A 395 22.72 8.57 -0.81
N ASP A 396 23.76 9.39 -1.02
CA ASP A 396 23.75 10.78 -0.58
C ASP A 396 22.74 11.62 -1.36
N GLY A 397 22.63 11.39 -2.68
CA GLY A 397 21.61 12.03 -3.52
C GLY A 397 20.20 11.64 -3.09
N TYR A 398 19.96 10.38 -2.80
CA TYR A 398 18.69 9.88 -2.29
C TYR A 398 18.31 10.53 -0.94
N LYS A 399 19.24 10.55 0.03
CA LYS A 399 19.04 11.24 1.32
C LYS A 399 18.73 12.72 1.13
N ASN A 400 19.43 13.38 0.21
CA ASN A 400 19.21 14.80 -0.07
C ASN A 400 17.82 15.07 -0.65
N ILE A 401 17.32 14.22 -1.55
CA ILE A 401 15.92 14.32 -2.02
C ILE A 401 14.97 14.30 -0.82
N LEU A 402 15.02 13.25 0.01
CA LEU A 402 14.11 13.07 1.14
C LEU A 402 14.18 14.26 2.12
N LYS A 403 15.38 14.69 2.50
CA LYS A 403 15.60 15.83 3.37
C LYS A 403 15.02 17.12 2.78
N THR A 404 15.15 17.32 1.47
CA THR A 404 14.65 18.51 0.78
C THR A 404 13.14 18.50 0.68
N ILE A 405 12.53 17.47 0.09
CA ILE A 405 11.08 17.44 -0.17
C ILE A 405 10.23 17.41 1.10
N TYR A 406 10.78 16.92 2.23
CA TYR A 406 10.11 16.86 3.53
C TYR A 406 10.59 17.91 4.52
N SER A 407 11.48 18.83 4.10
CA SER A 407 11.77 20.05 4.88
C SER A 407 10.49 20.90 4.98
N PRO A 408 10.26 21.61 6.10
CA PRO A 408 9.04 22.38 6.30
C PRO A 408 8.74 23.35 5.14
N LYS A 409 9.73 24.09 4.66
CA LYS A 409 9.56 25.05 3.56
C LYS A 409 9.04 24.36 2.30
N PHE A 410 9.78 23.40 1.76
CA PHE A 410 9.44 22.72 0.50
C PHE A 410 8.14 21.94 0.60
N PHE A 411 7.90 21.25 1.71
CA PHE A 411 6.68 20.47 1.91
C PHE A 411 5.44 21.37 1.92
N TYR A 412 5.41 22.42 2.74
CA TYR A 412 4.24 23.28 2.82
C TYR A 412 4.04 24.16 1.57
N GLU A 413 5.08 24.55 0.86
CA GLU A 413 4.97 25.21 -0.45
C GLU A 413 4.30 24.28 -1.47
N ARG A 414 4.65 22.98 -1.49
CA ARG A 414 4.04 21.96 -2.34
C ARG A 414 2.57 21.72 -1.97
N VAL A 415 2.27 21.61 -0.67
CA VAL A 415 0.87 21.52 -0.20
C VAL A 415 0.07 22.73 -0.66
N MET A 416 0.59 23.94 -0.50
CA MET A 416 -0.08 25.17 -0.94
C MET A 416 -0.31 25.20 -2.45
N ARG A 417 0.66 24.72 -3.26
CA ARG A 417 0.51 24.59 -4.71
C ARG A 417 -0.64 23.65 -5.05
N PHE A 418 -0.64 22.44 -4.47
CA PHE A 418 -1.74 21.49 -4.64
C PHE A 418 -3.10 22.10 -4.25
N MET A 419 -3.19 22.73 -3.07
CA MET A 419 -4.43 23.31 -2.57
C MET A 419 -4.99 24.42 -3.46
N LYS A 420 -4.14 25.16 -4.18
CA LYS A 420 -4.57 26.20 -5.11
C LYS A 420 -5.27 25.62 -6.34
N ASP A 421 -4.72 24.53 -6.86
CA ASP A 421 -5.13 23.92 -8.13
C ASP A 421 -6.23 22.87 -7.97
N PHE A 422 -6.33 22.26 -6.78
CA PHE A 422 -7.23 21.13 -6.53
C PHE A 422 -8.67 21.58 -6.29
N GLU A 423 -9.60 20.90 -6.98
CA GLU A 423 -11.05 21.13 -6.86
C GLU A 423 -11.75 19.78 -6.60
N PRO A 424 -12.19 19.52 -5.37
CA PRO A 424 -12.90 18.27 -5.08
C PRO A 424 -14.25 18.25 -5.77
N LYS A 425 -14.59 17.18 -6.50
CA LYS A 425 -15.87 17.01 -7.20
C LYS A 425 -17.06 16.87 -6.25
N LYS A 426 -16.88 16.38 -5.04
CA LYS A 426 -17.91 16.24 -4.02
C LYS A 426 -17.69 17.20 -2.86
N LYS A 427 -18.76 17.86 -2.43
CA LYS A 427 -18.74 18.54 -1.12
C LYS A 427 -18.70 17.45 -0.06
N LYS A 428 -17.63 17.43 0.74
CA LYS A 428 -17.53 16.49 1.87
C LYS A 428 -18.69 16.76 2.82
N VAL A 429 -19.49 15.73 3.08
CA VAL A 429 -20.40 15.76 4.21
C VAL A 429 -19.53 15.66 5.47
N PHE A 430 -19.47 16.71 6.24
CA PHE A 430 -18.70 16.75 7.48
C PHE A 430 -19.38 15.82 8.48
N HIS A 431 -18.91 14.61 8.60
CA HIS A 431 -19.21 13.80 9.78
C HIS A 431 -18.28 14.26 10.89
N LEU A 432 -18.84 14.93 11.90
CA LEU A 432 -18.13 15.31 13.13
C LEU A 432 -17.72 14.04 13.87
N ASN A 433 -16.58 13.50 13.49
CA ASN A 433 -15.97 12.39 14.21
C ASN A 433 -15.09 12.99 15.32
N PRO A 434 -15.31 12.62 16.59
CA PRO A 434 -14.51 13.11 17.73
C PRO A 434 -13.00 12.95 17.52
N ASN A 435 -12.58 11.88 16.84
CA ASN A 435 -11.17 11.64 16.53
C ASN A 435 -10.56 12.71 15.60
N TYR A 436 -11.33 13.28 14.67
CA TYR A 436 -10.84 14.34 13.81
C TYR A 436 -10.71 15.68 14.54
N ILE A 437 -11.63 15.94 15.48
CA ILE A 437 -11.54 17.12 16.36
C ILE A 437 -10.29 16.99 17.24
N LEU A 438 -10.08 15.82 17.83
CA LEU A 438 -8.89 15.56 18.65
C LEU A 438 -7.59 15.66 17.82
N ALA A 439 -7.60 15.15 16.58
CA ALA A 439 -6.47 15.29 15.66
C ALA A 439 -6.15 16.75 15.34
N LEU A 440 -7.19 17.58 15.16
CA LEU A 440 -7.01 19.03 14.95
C LEU A 440 -6.31 19.68 16.16
N PHE A 441 -6.82 19.46 17.39
CA PHE A 441 -6.19 20.00 18.58
C PHE A 441 -4.74 19.53 18.77
N ARG A 442 -4.49 18.23 18.56
CA ARG A 442 -3.13 17.68 18.61
C ARG A 442 -2.22 18.27 17.53
N SER A 443 -2.74 18.54 16.33
CA SER A 443 -1.97 19.18 15.28
C SER A 443 -1.65 20.64 15.61
N ILE A 444 -2.61 21.40 16.15
CA ILE A 444 -2.38 22.77 16.63
C ILE A 444 -1.26 22.78 17.68
N PHE A 445 -1.34 21.91 18.68
CA PHE A 445 -0.34 21.86 19.73
C PHE A 445 1.03 21.44 19.19
N LYS A 446 1.08 20.32 18.46
CA LYS A 446 2.36 19.70 18.05
C LYS A 446 3.03 20.40 16.89
N LEU A 447 2.27 20.85 15.88
CA LEU A 447 2.78 21.47 14.66
C LEU A 447 2.70 23.00 14.74
N GLY A 448 1.64 23.53 15.36
CA GLY A 448 1.39 24.97 15.41
C GLY A 448 2.08 25.71 16.57
N LEU A 449 2.32 25.06 17.71
CA LEU A 449 2.96 25.70 18.86
C LEU A 449 4.41 25.26 19.06
N ILE A 450 4.67 23.95 19.06
CA ILE A 450 6.00 23.40 19.40
C ILE A 450 6.84 23.13 18.14
N GLY A 451 6.20 22.76 17.02
CA GLY A 451 6.90 22.34 15.80
C GLY A 451 7.75 23.44 15.16
N GLU A 452 8.87 23.05 14.55
CA GLU A 452 9.71 23.94 13.73
C GLU A 452 8.93 24.50 12.53
N GLU A 453 7.96 23.73 12.05
CA GLU A 453 7.07 24.07 10.95
C GLU A 453 5.95 25.06 11.30
N ARG A 454 5.86 25.57 12.54
CA ARG A 454 4.74 26.37 13.06
C ARG A 454 4.34 27.55 12.15
N ILE A 455 5.30 28.26 11.56
CA ILE A 455 5.03 29.41 10.68
C ILE A 455 4.31 28.94 9.40
N TYR A 456 4.78 27.86 8.80
CA TYR A 456 4.19 27.27 7.60
C TYR A 456 2.84 26.63 7.90
N TYR A 457 2.69 25.96 9.05
CA TYR A 457 1.45 25.39 9.53
C TYR A 457 0.34 26.45 9.64
N TRP A 458 0.60 27.56 10.34
CA TRP A 458 -0.38 28.63 10.48
C TRP A 458 -0.69 29.35 9.17
N LYS A 459 0.29 29.52 8.28
CA LYS A 459 0.06 30.03 6.95
C LYS A 459 -0.90 29.14 6.15
N LEU A 460 -0.70 27.82 6.15
CA LEU A 460 -1.59 26.86 5.51
C LEU A 460 -2.97 26.85 6.17
N PHE A 461 -3.02 26.82 7.50
CA PHE A 461 -4.23 26.80 8.32
C PHE A 461 -5.16 27.95 7.97
N PHE A 462 -4.69 29.19 8.12
CA PHE A 462 -5.52 30.37 7.88
C PHE A 462 -5.83 30.55 6.40
N TRP A 463 -4.88 30.27 5.51
CA TRP A 463 -5.14 30.36 4.09
C TRP A 463 -6.27 29.41 3.65
N THR A 464 -6.24 28.15 4.08
CA THR A 464 -7.29 27.18 3.73
C THR A 464 -8.61 27.51 4.40
N LEU A 465 -8.59 27.92 5.67
CA LEU A 465 -9.81 28.27 6.42
C LEU A 465 -10.59 29.40 5.73
N PHE A 466 -9.88 30.44 5.25
CA PHE A 466 -10.53 31.62 4.68
C PHE A 466 -10.70 31.58 3.15
N ARG A 467 -9.82 30.86 2.42
CA ARG A 467 -9.85 30.86 0.96
C ARG A 467 -10.48 29.61 0.35
N LYS A 468 -10.29 28.44 0.97
CA LYS A 468 -10.82 27.15 0.50
C LYS A 468 -11.29 26.28 1.68
N PRO A 469 -12.32 26.70 2.44
CA PRO A 469 -12.76 26.00 3.66
C PRO A 469 -13.14 24.53 3.41
N GLN A 470 -13.59 24.18 2.20
CA GLN A 470 -13.89 22.80 1.80
C GLN A 470 -12.65 21.90 1.80
N LEU A 471 -11.44 22.44 1.74
CA LEU A 471 -10.17 21.71 1.78
C LEU A 471 -9.49 21.77 3.15
N PHE A 472 -10.09 22.40 4.15
CA PHE A 472 -9.46 22.61 5.46
C PHE A 472 -9.06 21.29 6.13
N SER A 473 -9.96 20.30 6.13
CA SER A 473 -9.65 18.97 6.70
C SER A 473 -8.49 18.27 5.98
N LEU A 474 -8.41 18.43 4.66
CA LEU A 474 -7.33 17.86 3.85
C LEU A 474 -6.00 18.57 4.13
N ALA A 475 -6.02 19.89 4.35
CA ALA A 475 -4.83 20.65 4.72
C ALA A 475 -4.25 20.20 6.07
N ILE A 476 -5.12 19.95 7.06
CA ILE A 476 -4.69 19.43 8.36
C ILE A 476 -4.14 17.99 8.22
N LEU A 477 -4.79 17.16 7.42
CA LEU A 477 -4.30 15.79 7.13
C LEU A 477 -2.89 15.84 6.52
N PHE A 478 -2.66 16.69 5.53
CA PHE A 478 -1.34 16.85 4.92
C PHE A 478 -0.29 17.40 5.89
N ALA A 479 -0.66 18.34 6.77
CA ALA A 479 0.26 18.80 7.80
C ALA A 479 0.69 17.65 8.75
N ILE A 480 -0.23 16.76 9.12
CA ILE A 480 0.05 15.56 9.92
C ILE A 480 0.93 14.56 9.14
N TYR A 481 0.66 14.36 7.85
CA TYR A 481 1.49 13.53 6.96
C TYR A 481 2.91 14.09 6.83
N GLY A 482 3.05 15.41 6.64
CA GLY A 482 4.36 16.07 6.59
C GLY A 482 5.18 15.84 7.86
N PHE A 483 4.54 15.88 9.02
CA PHE A 483 5.19 15.53 10.27
C PHE A 483 5.68 14.08 10.30
N HIS A 484 4.86 13.13 9.83
CA HIS A 484 5.25 11.73 9.75
C HIS A 484 6.44 11.54 8.81
N PHE A 485 6.36 12.04 7.58
CA PHE A 485 7.40 11.89 6.58
C PHE A 485 8.72 12.56 6.99
N LYS A 486 8.65 13.75 7.60
CA LYS A 486 9.83 14.41 8.19
C LYS A 486 10.49 13.54 9.26
N LYS A 487 9.69 12.88 10.12
CA LYS A 487 10.22 11.98 11.17
C LYS A 487 10.88 10.74 10.58
N ILE A 488 10.28 10.14 9.57
CA ILE A 488 10.88 9.01 8.85
C ILE A 488 12.18 9.45 8.18
N SER A 489 12.18 10.56 7.41
CA SER A 489 13.38 11.08 6.74
C SER A 489 14.52 11.42 7.70
N ASN A 490 14.22 11.97 8.88
CA ASN A 490 15.23 12.34 9.88
C ASN A 490 15.71 11.14 10.71
N GLY A 491 14.93 10.07 10.82
CA GLY A 491 15.34 8.84 11.51
C GLY A 491 16.41 8.05 10.74
N PHE A 492 16.64 8.43 9.50
CA PHE A 492 17.61 7.83 8.59
C PHE A 492 18.85 8.73 8.33
N CYS A 493 18.93 9.92 8.95
CA CYS A 493 20.04 10.88 8.79
C CYS A 493 20.86 10.97 10.05
#